data_4248ad0103c03962c32cabb911c8cc05
#
_entry.id   4248ad0103c03962c32cabb911c8cc05
#
_cell.length_a   1.000
_cell.length_b   1.000
_cell.length_c   1.000
_cell.angle_alpha   90.00
_cell.angle_beta   90.00
_cell.angle_gamma   90.00
#
_symmetry.space_group_name_H-M   'P 1'
#
loop_
_entity.id
_entity.type
_entity.pdbx_description
1 polymer ?
#
loop_
_entity_poly.entity_id
_entity_poly.type
_entity_poly.pdbx_seq_one_letter_code
_entity_poly.pdbx_strand_id
1 'polypeptide(L)'
;MRKTKKRIIWISVGIVLFLLSPLLLNALVWTALMGGMWLTSPTPGRPQETYCEFPFELTYKLDEEIFTVSGTYVCEYDGIGFNEGVGKHRKWKSYIKETGEKAVFITEDEKWTVYCSVGYARDYMGDTDKPVNISPHLYCNSKESTAVFLNQEEISKLYHVEVVSWIFSEPIENTFR
;
A
#
# COMPACT_ATOMS: atom_id res chain seq x y z
N MET A 1 44.98 41.44 -7.50
CA MET A 1 44.28 40.48 -6.58
C MET A 1 42.77 40.29 -6.86
N ARG A 2 41.98 41.30 -7.19
CA ARG A 2 40.50 41.17 -7.39
C ARG A 2 40.10 40.33 -8.62
N LYS A 3 40.87 40.38 -9.74
CA LYS A 3 40.60 39.59 -10.97
C LYS A 3 40.88 38.11 -10.82
N THR A 4 41.90 37.72 -10.03
CA THR A 4 42.26 36.31 -9.78
C THR A 4 41.21 35.59 -8.91
N LYS A 5 40.70 36.26 -7.87
CA LYS A 5 39.62 35.74 -7.03
C LYS A 5 38.32 35.44 -7.83
N LYS A 6 37.96 36.35 -8.75
CA LYS A 6 36.79 36.14 -9.63
C LYS A 6 36.98 34.96 -10.56
N ARG A 7 38.18 34.75 -11.14
CA ARG A 7 38.48 33.59 -11.98
C ARG A 7 38.39 32.26 -11.24
N ILE A 8 38.92 32.20 -10.00
CA ILE A 8 38.86 31.02 -9.16
C ILE A 8 37.40 30.68 -8.86
N ILE A 9 36.57 31.63 -8.50
CA ILE A 9 35.13 31.43 -8.24
C ILE A 9 34.41 30.85 -9.48
N TRP A 10 34.64 31.39 -10.68
CA TRP A 10 34.01 30.89 -11.89
C TRP A 10 34.47 29.49 -12.25
N ILE A 11 35.75 29.14 -12.04
CA ILE A 11 36.27 27.80 -12.24
C ILE A 11 35.63 26.83 -11.24
N SER A 12 35.54 27.19 -9.96
CA SER A 12 34.89 26.37 -8.95
C SER A 12 33.41 26.13 -9.25
N VAL A 13 32.68 27.16 -9.68
CA VAL A 13 31.27 27.02 -10.12
C VAL A 13 31.16 26.11 -11.33
N GLY A 14 32.05 26.23 -12.32
CA GLY A 14 32.08 25.37 -13.50
C GLY A 14 32.31 23.89 -13.12
N ILE A 15 33.24 23.60 -12.21
CA ILE A 15 33.51 22.25 -11.71
C ILE A 15 32.28 21.69 -10.97
N VAL A 16 31.64 22.46 -10.11
CA VAL A 16 30.45 22.03 -9.39
C VAL A 16 29.31 21.71 -10.36
N LEU A 17 29.05 22.58 -11.34
CA LEU A 17 28.03 22.35 -12.37
C LEU A 17 28.35 21.11 -13.23
N PHE A 18 29.61 20.88 -13.58
CA PHE A 18 30.03 19.70 -14.30
C PHE A 18 29.81 18.41 -13.48
N LEU A 19 30.14 18.44 -12.20
CA LEU A 19 29.91 17.29 -11.29
C LEU A 19 28.43 17.02 -11.03
N LEU A 20 27.59 18.06 -11.04
CA LEU A 20 26.13 17.92 -10.87
C LEU A 20 25.42 17.57 -12.17
N SER A 21 26.04 17.78 -13.34
CA SER A 21 25.37 17.58 -14.64
C SER A 21 24.84 16.16 -14.86
N PRO A 22 25.53 15.05 -14.46
CA PRO A 22 24.97 13.71 -14.61
C PRO A 22 23.72 13.47 -13.76
N LEU A 23 23.68 14.05 -12.54
CA LEU A 23 22.51 13.97 -11.67
C LEU A 23 21.31 14.72 -12.23
N LEU A 24 21.54 15.93 -12.74
CA LEU A 24 20.50 16.75 -13.37
C LEU A 24 19.98 16.09 -14.65
N LEU A 25 20.87 15.56 -15.49
CA LEU A 25 20.48 14.84 -16.70
C LEU A 25 19.65 13.60 -16.38
N ASN A 26 20.08 12.82 -15.39
CA ASN A 26 19.33 11.64 -14.93
C ASN A 26 17.93 12.05 -14.44
N ALA A 27 17.82 13.09 -13.60
CA ALA A 27 16.54 13.60 -13.12
C ALA A 27 15.63 14.06 -14.27
N LEU A 28 16.18 14.75 -15.28
CA LEU A 28 15.43 15.17 -16.47
C LEU A 28 14.93 13.98 -17.29
N VAL A 29 15.77 12.98 -17.52
CA VAL A 29 15.38 11.75 -18.23
C VAL A 29 14.27 11.02 -17.51
N TRP A 30 14.40 10.81 -16.19
CA TRP A 30 13.37 10.18 -15.39
C TRP A 30 12.06 10.98 -15.39
N THR A 31 12.13 12.29 -15.26
CA THR A 31 10.93 13.17 -15.32
C THR A 31 10.24 13.06 -16.67
N ALA A 32 11.02 13.05 -17.77
CA ALA A 32 10.47 12.92 -19.12
C ALA A 32 9.84 11.54 -19.34
N LEU A 33 10.48 10.46 -18.87
CA LEU A 33 9.95 9.10 -18.95
C LEU A 33 8.66 8.96 -18.15
N MET A 34 8.65 9.38 -16.89
CA MET A 34 7.47 9.30 -16.02
C MET A 34 6.33 10.18 -16.54
N GLY A 35 6.65 11.40 -16.98
CA GLY A 35 5.68 12.31 -17.61
C GLY A 35 5.10 11.74 -18.90
N GLY A 36 5.95 11.15 -19.75
CA GLY A 36 5.52 10.45 -20.97
C GLY A 36 4.60 9.27 -20.67
N MET A 37 4.98 8.42 -19.73
CA MET A 37 4.15 7.29 -19.30
C MET A 37 2.81 7.76 -18.70
N TRP A 38 2.81 8.82 -17.90
CA TRP A 38 1.57 9.40 -17.38
C TRP A 38 0.65 9.89 -18.50
N LEU A 39 1.18 10.58 -19.49
CA LEU A 39 0.38 11.14 -20.59
C LEU A 39 -0.19 10.05 -21.51
N THR A 40 0.57 8.98 -21.75
CA THR A 40 0.18 7.89 -22.66
C THR A 40 -0.65 6.79 -21.96
N SER A 41 -0.58 6.67 -20.64
CA SER A 41 -1.38 5.69 -19.91
C SER A 41 -2.87 6.01 -20.00
N PRO A 42 -3.72 5.03 -20.39
CA PRO A 42 -5.15 5.22 -20.40
C PRO A 42 -5.65 5.56 -18.99
N THR A 43 -6.59 6.49 -18.92
CA THR A 43 -7.22 6.86 -17.65
C THR A 43 -8.34 5.84 -17.37
N PRO A 44 -8.29 5.11 -16.24
CA PRO A 44 -9.35 4.16 -15.90
C PRO A 44 -10.66 4.90 -15.61
N GLY A 45 -11.77 4.28 -16.01
CA GLY A 45 -13.11 4.82 -15.75
C GLY A 45 -13.34 5.03 -14.25
N ARG A 46 -14.12 6.06 -13.92
CA ARG A 46 -14.50 6.30 -12.53
C ARG A 46 -15.52 5.26 -12.07
N PRO A 47 -15.41 4.71 -10.85
CA PRO A 47 -16.41 3.81 -10.30
C PRO A 47 -17.75 4.54 -10.09
N GLN A 48 -18.85 3.83 -10.31
CA GLN A 48 -20.18 4.33 -10.00
C GLN A 48 -20.40 4.34 -8.49
N GLU A 49 -20.09 3.20 -7.85
CA GLU A 49 -20.08 3.10 -6.38
C GLU A 49 -18.70 3.51 -5.86
N THR A 50 -18.67 4.60 -5.12
CA THR A 50 -17.43 5.22 -4.61
C THR A 50 -17.20 5.00 -3.13
N TYR A 51 -18.18 4.44 -2.43
CA TYR A 51 -18.16 4.17 -1.00
C TYR A 51 -19.02 2.96 -0.68
N CYS A 52 -18.48 2.01 0.10
CA CYS A 52 -19.25 0.89 0.64
C CYS A 52 -18.70 0.47 2.00
N GLU A 53 -19.62 -0.13 2.79
CA GLU A 53 -19.34 -0.71 4.10
C GLU A 53 -19.59 -2.22 4.05
N PHE A 54 -18.63 -3.01 4.54
CA PHE A 54 -18.65 -4.46 4.51
C PHE A 54 -18.50 -5.00 5.93
N PRO A 55 -19.59 -5.40 6.59
CA PRO A 55 -19.52 -6.11 7.87
C PRO A 55 -18.69 -7.38 7.76
N PHE A 56 -17.88 -7.64 8.77
CA PHE A 56 -17.10 -8.86 8.88
C PHE A 56 -17.06 -9.39 10.31
N GLU A 57 -16.77 -10.68 10.45
CA GLU A 57 -16.42 -11.33 11.70
C GLU A 57 -15.21 -12.23 11.49
N LEU A 58 -14.17 -12.01 12.27
CA LEU A 58 -12.94 -12.78 12.31
C LEU A 58 -12.84 -13.52 13.63
N THR A 59 -12.80 -14.85 13.58
CA THR A 59 -12.47 -15.69 14.73
C THR A 59 -11.07 -16.25 14.55
N TYR A 60 -10.21 -16.03 15.52
CA TYR A 60 -8.85 -16.58 15.54
C TYR A 60 -8.50 -17.17 16.89
N LYS A 61 -7.60 -18.12 16.87
CA LYS A 61 -6.98 -18.72 18.04
C LYS A 61 -5.62 -18.08 18.23
N LEU A 62 -5.31 -17.67 19.46
CA LEU A 62 -3.99 -17.18 19.87
C LEU A 62 -3.58 -17.99 21.09
N ASP A 63 -2.49 -18.75 20.97
CA ASP A 63 -2.15 -19.82 21.90
C ASP A 63 -3.32 -20.81 22.06
N GLU A 64 -3.88 -20.91 23.27
CA GLU A 64 -5.03 -21.81 23.55
C GLU A 64 -6.38 -21.06 23.63
N GLU A 65 -6.37 -19.73 23.46
CA GLU A 65 -7.56 -18.89 23.60
C GLU A 65 -8.17 -18.54 22.24
N ILE A 66 -9.49 -18.48 22.19
CA ILE A 66 -10.27 -18.11 21.00
C ILE A 66 -10.78 -16.69 21.16
N PHE A 67 -10.53 -15.87 20.15
CA PHE A 67 -10.97 -14.48 20.06
C PHE A 67 -11.88 -14.31 18.86
N THR A 68 -12.94 -13.52 19.02
CA THR A 68 -13.82 -13.11 17.92
C THR A 68 -13.87 -11.58 17.86
N VAL A 69 -13.57 -11.05 16.69
CA VAL A 69 -13.61 -9.60 16.40
C VAL A 69 -14.60 -9.36 15.27
N SER A 70 -15.60 -8.56 15.54
CA SER A 70 -16.55 -8.08 14.53
C SER A 70 -16.27 -6.62 14.21
N GLY A 71 -16.46 -6.23 12.97
CA GLY A 71 -16.24 -4.86 12.54
C GLY A 71 -16.86 -4.57 11.17
N THR A 72 -16.66 -3.35 10.72
CA THR A 72 -17.11 -2.88 9.41
C THR A 72 -15.91 -2.39 8.61
N TYR A 73 -15.61 -3.09 7.51
CA TYR A 73 -14.55 -2.67 6.59
C TYR A 73 -15.11 -1.64 5.61
N VAL A 74 -14.57 -0.43 5.67
CA VAL A 74 -14.97 0.70 4.82
C VAL A 74 -14.05 0.79 3.63
N CYS A 75 -14.62 0.93 2.44
CA CYS A 75 -13.88 1.14 1.20
C CYS A 75 -14.34 2.43 0.53
N GLU A 76 -13.39 3.32 0.24
CA GLU A 76 -13.63 4.64 -0.37
C GLU A 76 -12.76 4.84 -1.60
N TYR A 77 -13.34 5.38 -2.68
CA TYR A 77 -12.58 5.77 -3.86
C TYR A 77 -11.72 7.00 -3.57
N ASP A 78 -10.40 6.85 -3.75
CA ASP A 78 -9.39 7.90 -3.47
C ASP A 78 -8.75 8.45 -4.77
N GLY A 79 -9.52 8.44 -5.87
CA GLY A 79 -9.06 9.00 -7.14
C GLY A 79 -8.18 8.06 -7.97
N ILE A 80 -7.29 8.65 -8.76
CA ILE A 80 -6.42 7.93 -9.69
C ILE A 80 -4.98 7.99 -9.17
N GLY A 81 -4.37 6.84 -9.04
CA GLY A 81 -2.95 6.68 -8.82
C GLY A 81 -2.18 6.42 -10.10
N PHE A 82 -0.87 6.48 -10.00
CA PHE A 82 0.06 6.12 -11.07
C PHE A 82 1.28 5.44 -10.49
N ASN A 83 1.69 4.36 -11.12
CA ASN A 83 3.00 3.77 -10.90
C ASN A 83 3.58 3.24 -12.22
N GLU A 84 4.87 3.00 -12.26
CA GLU A 84 5.61 2.59 -13.45
C GLU A 84 5.26 1.18 -13.93
N GLY A 85 4.78 0.30 -13.04
CA GLY A 85 4.47 -1.09 -13.38
C GLY A 85 3.07 -1.28 -13.97
N VAL A 86 2.11 -0.45 -13.58
CA VAL A 86 0.69 -0.60 -13.96
C VAL A 86 0.16 0.59 -14.75
N GLY A 87 0.84 1.75 -14.68
CA GLY A 87 0.35 3.00 -15.22
C GLY A 87 -0.71 3.64 -14.32
N LYS A 88 -1.71 4.31 -14.92
CA LYS A 88 -2.83 4.88 -14.17
C LYS A 88 -3.76 3.78 -13.68
N HIS A 89 -4.12 3.85 -12.41
CA HIS A 89 -5.03 2.90 -11.77
C HIS A 89 -5.95 3.60 -10.78
N ARG A 90 -7.08 2.98 -10.45
CA ARG A 90 -7.96 3.47 -9.40
C ARG A 90 -7.33 3.24 -8.04
N LYS A 91 -7.38 4.26 -7.20
CA LYS A 91 -6.95 4.18 -5.80
C LYS A 91 -8.17 3.99 -4.90
N TRP A 92 -8.01 3.12 -3.94
CA TRP A 92 -8.98 2.84 -2.91
C TRP A 92 -8.34 3.06 -1.54
N LYS A 93 -9.02 3.80 -0.69
CA LYS A 93 -8.72 3.91 0.73
C LYS A 93 -9.59 2.92 1.48
N SER A 94 -9.04 2.26 2.49
CA SER A 94 -9.81 1.36 3.32
C SER A 94 -9.37 1.40 4.77
N TYR A 95 -10.32 1.13 5.65
CA TYR A 95 -10.11 1.07 7.09
C TYR A 95 -11.25 0.33 7.78
N ILE A 96 -11.01 -0.14 8.98
CA ILE A 96 -12.03 -0.69 9.88
C ILE A 96 -12.68 0.49 10.61
N LYS A 97 -13.99 0.63 10.50
CA LYS A 97 -14.76 1.80 10.97
C LYS A 97 -14.57 2.07 12.45
N GLU A 98 -14.53 1.01 13.24
CA GLU A 98 -14.48 1.04 14.70
C GLU A 98 -13.11 1.48 15.24
N THR A 99 -12.04 1.21 14.51
CA THR A 99 -10.65 1.48 14.95
C THR A 99 -9.94 2.54 14.12
N GLY A 100 -10.37 2.76 12.88
CA GLY A 100 -9.65 3.57 11.88
C GLY A 100 -8.43 2.86 11.28
N GLU A 101 -8.10 1.65 11.74
CA GLU A 101 -6.95 0.87 11.29
C GLU A 101 -7.25 0.11 9.99
N LYS A 102 -6.22 -0.29 9.26
CA LYS A 102 -6.36 -1.03 8.00
C LYS A 102 -6.55 -2.54 8.18
N ALA A 103 -6.30 -3.05 9.38
CA ALA A 103 -6.33 -4.47 9.70
C ALA A 103 -6.66 -4.70 11.16
N VAL A 104 -7.06 -5.91 11.49
CA VAL A 104 -7.30 -6.33 12.88
C VAL A 104 -5.96 -6.55 13.56
N PHE A 105 -5.74 -5.87 14.69
CA PHE A 105 -4.60 -6.13 15.56
C PHE A 105 -4.77 -7.50 16.24
N ILE A 106 -3.73 -8.32 16.24
CA ILE A 106 -3.74 -9.66 16.86
C ILE A 106 -2.90 -9.66 18.14
N THR A 107 -1.61 -9.36 18.02
CA THR A 107 -0.67 -9.36 19.14
C THR A 107 0.58 -8.56 18.79
N GLU A 108 1.42 -8.29 19.79
CA GLU A 108 2.73 -7.67 19.58
C GLU A 108 3.76 -8.15 20.60
N ASP A 109 5.03 -8.08 20.21
CA ASP A 109 6.19 -8.25 21.08
C ASP A 109 7.18 -7.07 20.94
N GLU A 110 8.40 -7.23 21.43
CA GLU A 110 9.42 -6.19 21.34
C GLU A 110 9.85 -5.87 19.90
N LYS A 111 9.75 -6.83 18.97
CA LYS A 111 10.24 -6.75 17.58
C LYS A 111 9.15 -6.54 16.56
N TRP A 112 7.97 -7.11 16.79
CA TRP A 112 6.92 -7.24 15.79
C TRP A 112 5.55 -6.84 16.35
N THR A 113 4.73 -6.29 15.45
CA THR A 113 3.29 -6.16 15.66
C THR A 113 2.60 -7.02 14.60
N VAL A 114 1.75 -7.93 15.03
CA VAL A 114 1.03 -8.89 14.16
C VAL A 114 -0.39 -8.40 13.92
N TYR A 115 -0.77 -8.40 12.65
CA TYR A 115 -2.09 -8.01 12.17
C TYR A 115 -2.70 -9.11 11.31
N CYS A 116 -4.03 -9.10 11.24
CA CYS A 116 -4.79 -9.85 10.25
C CYS A 116 -5.46 -8.88 9.27
N SER A 117 -5.06 -8.93 8.01
CA SER A 117 -5.71 -8.17 6.95
C SER A 117 -7.06 -8.79 6.62
N VAL A 118 -8.07 -7.94 6.43
CA VAL A 118 -9.42 -8.36 6.03
C VAL A 118 -9.62 -8.37 4.50
N GLY A 119 -8.54 -8.18 3.73
CA GLY A 119 -8.55 -8.16 2.27
C GLY A 119 -8.24 -6.78 1.68
N TYR A 120 -8.40 -6.63 0.38
CA TYR A 120 -8.10 -5.39 -0.34
C TYR A 120 -9.38 -4.70 -0.78
N ALA A 121 -9.45 -3.37 -0.60
CA ALA A 121 -10.61 -2.57 -0.98
C ALA A 121 -11.02 -2.75 -2.44
N ARG A 122 -10.06 -2.89 -3.36
CA ARG A 122 -10.33 -3.13 -4.79
C ARG A 122 -11.17 -4.38 -5.03
N ASP A 123 -10.95 -5.42 -4.22
CA ASP A 123 -11.61 -6.70 -4.36
C ASP A 123 -13.07 -6.60 -3.88
N TYR A 124 -13.31 -5.96 -2.75
CA TYR A 124 -14.64 -5.67 -2.24
C TYR A 124 -15.44 -4.75 -3.15
N MET A 125 -14.76 -3.79 -3.79
CA MET A 125 -15.40 -2.81 -4.68
C MET A 125 -15.53 -3.28 -6.12
N GLY A 126 -15.30 -4.56 -6.42
CA GLY A 126 -15.45 -5.14 -7.74
C GLY A 126 -14.46 -4.58 -8.77
N ASP A 127 -13.33 -4.00 -8.34
CA ASP A 127 -12.29 -3.43 -9.21
C ASP A 127 -11.23 -4.46 -9.57
N THR A 128 -11.65 -5.57 -10.11
CA THR A 128 -10.79 -6.70 -10.49
C THR A 128 -11.35 -7.42 -11.71
N ASP A 129 -10.47 -7.87 -12.59
CA ASP A 129 -10.82 -8.60 -13.80
C ASP A 129 -11.04 -10.12 -13.55
N LYS A 130 -10.84 -10.58 -12.32
CA LYS A 130 -10.91 -12.00 -11.96
C LYS A 130 -11.75 -12.19 -10.71
N PRO A 131 -12.45 -13.33 -10.59
CA PRO A 131 -13.06 -13.71 -9.34
C PRO A 131 -12.01 -13.71 -8.24
N VAL A 132 -12.27 -13.02 -7.14
CA VAL A 132 -11.36 -12.90 -6.00
C VAL A 132 -11.88 -13.73 -4.86
N ASN A 133 -11.01 -14.54 -4.31
CA ASN A 133 -11.25 -15.17 -3.01
C ASN A 133 -10.75 -14.20 -1.93
N ILE A 134 -11.67 -13.51 -1.29
CA ILE A 134 -11.35 -12.65 -0.16
C ILE A 134 -11.10 -13.54 1.05
N SER A 135 -9.85 -13.65 1.42
CA SER A 135 -9.41 -14.40 2.60
C SER A 135 -8.56 -13.52 3.51
N PRO A 136 -8.73 -13.66 4.83
CA PRO A 136 -7.87 -12.98 5.77
C PRO A 136 -6.45 -13.52 5.67
N HIS A 137 -5.46 -12.66 5.87
CA HIS A 137 -4.07 -13.08 5.90
C HIS A 137 -3.30 -12.38 7.00
N LEU A 138 -2.46 -13.15 7.69
CA LEU A 138 -1.59 -12.64 8.73
C LEU A 138 -0.38 -11.94 8.11
N TYR A 139 -0.01 -10.81 8.66
CA TYR A 139 1.24 -10.12 8.36
C TYR A 139 1.79 -9.44 9.61
N CYS A 140 3.07 -9.12 9.60
CA CYS A 140 3.70 -8.42 10.70
C CYS A 140 4.45 -7.18 10.22
N ASN A 141 4.46 -6.17 11.07
CA ASN A 141 5.27 -4.97 10.90
C ASN A 141 6.42 -5.02 11.90
N SER A 142 7.65 -4.87 11.39
CA SER A 142 8.83 -4.74 12.26
C SER A 142 8.82 -3.40 12.98
N LYS A 143 9.11 -3.43 14.28
CA LYS A 143 9.40 -2.25 15.09
C LYS A 143 10.84 -1.74 14.90
N GLU A 144 11.70 -2.60 14.29
CA GLU A 144 13.06 -2.25 13.92
C GLU A 144 13.13 -1.87 12.43
N SER A 145 14.11 -1.07 12.07
CA SER A 145 14.29 -0.56 10.69
C SER A 145 14.72 -1.62 9.67
N THR A 146 14.94 -2.85 10.07
CA THR A 146 15.39 -3.96 9.21
C THR A 146 14.19 -4.68 8.65
N ALA A 147 13.96 -4.55 7.34
CA ALA A 147 12.87 -5.23 6.63
C ALA A 147 13.15 -6.74 6.51
N VAL A 148 12.83 -7.48 7.55
CA VAL A 148 12.66 -8.93 7.47
C VAL A 148 11.15 -9.16 7.27
N PHE A 149 10.78 -9.92 6.24
CA PHE A 149 9.38 -10.29 5.99
C PHE A 149 9.19 -11.72 6.44
N LEU A 150 8.32 -11.92 7.43
CA LEU A 150 7.85 -13.24 7.81
C LEU A 150 6.64 -13.58 6.92
N ASN A 151 6.62 -14.80 6.40
CA ASN A 151 5.43 -15.30 5.71
C ASN A 151 4.34 -15.73 6.71
N GLN A 152 3.13 -15.98 6.22
CA GLN A 152 1.98 -16.31 7.07
C GLN A 152 2.23 -17.57 7.92
N GLU A 153 2.89 -18.59 7.38
CA GLU A 153 3.19 -19.83 8.08
C GLU A 153 4.19 -19.63 9.23
N GLU A 154 5.20 -18.79 8.99
CA GLU A 154 6.18 -18.40 10.02
C GLU A 154 5.53 -17.61 11.14
N ILE A 155 4.62 -16.66 10.80
CA ILE A 155 3.86 -15.90 11.79
C ILE A 155 2.98 -16.82 12.62
N SER A 156 2.22 -17.71 11.98
CA SER A 156 1.38 -18.68 12.68
C SER A 156 2.15 -19.55 13.66
N LYS A 157 3.33 -20.03 13.26
CA LYS A 157 4.17 -20.87 14.14
C LYS A 157 4.81 -20.08 15.28
N LEU A 158 5.28 -18.85 15.00
CA LEU A 158 6.00 -18.04 15.98
C LEU A 158 5.08 -17.52 17.08
N TYR A 159 3.88 -17.11 16.70
CA TYR A 159 2.91 -16.48 17.60
C TYR A 159 1.74 -17.41 17.98
N HIS A 160 1.78 -18.68 17.58
CA HIS A 160 0.71 -19.65 17.82
C HIS A 160 -0.67 -19.11 17.46
N VAL A 161 -0.74 -18.38 16.32
CA VAL A 161 -1.96 -17.76 15.83
C VAL A 161 -2.52 -18.54 14.63
N GLU A 162 -3.82 -18.82 14.66
CA GLU A 162 -4.56 -19.52 13.61
C GLU A 162 -5.89 -18.82 13.34
N VAL A 163 -6.20 -18.55 12.07
CA VAL A 163 -7.53 -18.07 11.67
C VAL A 163 -8.48 -19.26 11.65
N VAL A 164 -9.49 -19.23 12.52
CA VAL A 164 -10.47 -20.30 12.69
C VAL A 164 -11.68 -20.11 11.78
N SER A 165 -12.19 -18.89 11.71
CA SER A 165 -13.37 -18.57 10.92
C SER A 165 -13.29 -17.15 10.37
N TRP A 166 -13.80 -16.98 9.15
CA TRP A 166 -13.92 -15.71 8.48
C TRP A 166 -15.29 -15.58 7.83
N ILE A 167 -16.09 -14.65 8.31
CA ILE A 167 -17.40 -14.32 7.79
C ILE A 167 -17.33 -12.87 7.30
N PHE A 168 -17.74 -12.63 6.08
CA PHE A 168 -17.66 -11.31 5.47
C PHE A 168 -18.82 -11.09 4.49
N SER A 169 -19.10 -9.83 4.20
CA SER A 169 -20.08 -9.46 3.17
C SER A 169 -19.49 -9.66 1.77
N GLU A 170 -20.30 -10.16 0.85
CA GLU A 170 -19.91 -10.36 -0.54
C GLU A 170 -19.46 -9.03 -1.19
N PRO A 171 -18.46 -9.09 -2.09
CA PRO A 171 -18.07 -7.96 -2.91
C PRO A 171 -19.23 -7.41 -3.73
N ILE A 172 -19.22 -6.12 -3.99
CA ILE A 172 -20.20 -5.52 -4.88
C ILE A 172 -19.82 -5.70 -6.36
N GLU A 173 -20.82 -5.73 -7.22
CA GLU A 173 -20.63 -5.53 -8.66
C GLU A 173 -20.60 -4.02 -8.94
N ASN A 174 -19.45 -3.50 -9.30
CA ASN A 174 -19.29 -2.07 -9.63
C ASN A 174 -19.17 -1.87 -11.14
N THR A 175 -19.59 -0.72 -11.62
CA THR A 175 -19.41 -0.30 -13.01
C THR A 175 -18.47 0.88 -13.10
N PHE A 176 -17.69 0.93 -14.17
CA PHE A 176 -16.63 1.92 -14.37
C PHE A 176 -16.87 2.69 -15.67
N ARG A 177 -16.96 4.03 -15.60
CA ARG A 177 -17.27 4.91 -16.73
C ARG A 177 -16.21 5.98 -16.93
#